data_281f2ec940585f3e50015eb92f197e76
#
_entry.id   281f2ec940585f3e50015eb92f197e76
#
_cell.length_a   1.000
_cell.length_b   1.000
_cell.length_c   1.000
_cell.angle_alpha   90.00
_cell.angle_beta   90.00
_cell.angle_gamma   90.00
#
_symmetry.space_group_name_H-M   'P 1'
#
loop_
_entity.id
_entity.type
_entity.pdbx_description
1 polymer ?
#
loop_
_entity_poly.entity_id
_entity_poly.type
_entity_poly.pdbx_seq_one_letter_code
_entity_poly.pdbx_strand_id
1 'polypeptide(L)'
;MKILLLNQPVYNRGDEAAHRSLIRTINNSIPNALITIVLENIKEGTIEQIRVDNPNNTYININTDIGYRKSRIFSICSNLMIVSFLIRSNRVLANYIKESDIVICAPGGICLGGFYNWSHLYIMKLCNYLAKPIIYYSRSIGPFNPQNILQKFFCSKAQTVLKNVDFLSLRDAKSMDLADTLSISYIKAIDSAFLDV
;
A
#
# COMPACT_ATOMS: atom_id res chain seq x y z
N MET A 1 10.77 14.82 -8.19
CA MET A 1 10.68 13.61 -7.37
C MET A 1 9.65 12.66 -7.97
N LYS A 2 9.97 11.38 -8.13
CA LYS A 2 9.04 10.33 -8.63
C LYS A 2 8.41 9.62 -7.44
N ILE A 3 7.09 9.71 -7.33
CA ILE A 3 6.30 9.11 -6.25
C ILE A 3 5.46 7.98 -6.82
N LEU A 4 5.54 6.81 -6.21
CA LEU A 4 4.69 5.68 -6.53
C LEU A 4 3.63 5.49 -5.44
N LEU A 5 2.36 5.63 -5.81
CA LEU A 5 1.23 5.30 -4.92
C LEU A 5 0.80 3.85 -5.13
N LEU A 6 0.78 3.08 -4.05
CA LEU A 6 0.35 1.68 -4.01
C LEU A 6 -0.88 1.50 -3.14
N ASN A 7 -1.61 0.44 -3.40
CA ASN A 7 -2.76 0.01 -2.60
C ASN A 7 -3.83 1.08 -2.42
N GLN A 8 -4.07 1.86 -3.48
CA GLN A 8 -5.12 2.85 -3.50
C GLN A 8 -6.46 2.19 -3.79
N PRO A 9 -7.38 2.12 -2.81
CA PRO A 9 -8.75 1.71 -3.09
C PRO A 9 -9.48 2.84 -3.83
N VAL A 10 -10.38 2.46 -4.74
CA VAL A 10 -11.20 3.38 -5.53
C VAL A 10 -12.61 2.82 -5.74
N TYR A 11 -13.12 2.11 -4.76
CA TYR A 11 -14.38 1.38 -4.90
C TYR A 11 -15.61 2.12 -4.40
N ASN A 12 -15.42 3.17 -3.63
CA ASN A 12 -16.51 3.95 -3.04
C ASN A 12 -16.10 5.43 -2.87
N ARG A 13 -17.07 6.29 -2.57
CA ARG A 13 -16.86 7.74 -2.43
C ARG A 13 -15.86 8.12 -1.34
N GLY A 14 -15.77 7.34 -0.26
CA GLY A 14 -14.78 7.56 0.78
C GLY A 14 -13.36 7.29 0.30
N ASP A 15 -13.18 6.22 -0.49
CA ASP A 15 -11.89 5.91 -1.11
C ASP A 15 -11.49 6.99 -2.11
N GLU A 16 -12.45 7.50 -2.91
CA GLU A 16 -12.21 8.60 -3.87
C GLU A 16 -11.81 9.89 -3.14
N ALA A 17 -12.52 10.26 -2.07
CA ALA A 17 -12.20 11.43 -1.26
C ALA A 17 -10.79 11.32 -0.66
N ALA A 18 -10.44 10.17 -0.09
CA ALA A 18 -9.12 9.91 0.44
C ALA A 18 -8.03 9.99 -0.64
N HIS A 19 -8.32 9.52 -1.85
CA HIS A 19 -7.42 9.59 -2.99
C HIS A 19 -7.17 11.04 -3.43
N ARG A 20 -8.24 11.82 -3.66
CA ARG A 20 -8.13 13.24 -4.04
C ARG A 20 -7.36 14.04 -3.02
N SER A 21 -7.67 13.84 -1.75
CA SER A 21 -7.01 14.50 -0.64
C SER A 21 -5.49 14.18 -0.60
N LEU A 22 -5.11 12.91 -0.75
CA LEU A 22 -3.70 12.51 -0.79
C LEU A 22 -2.97 13.17 -1.97
N ILE A 23 -3.53 13.13 -3.18
CA ILE A 23 -2.93 13.74 -4.37
C ILE A 23 -2.75 15.25 -4.17
N ARG A 24 -3.77 15.95 -3.63
CA ARG A 24 -3.71 17.37 -3.32
C ARG A 24 -2.61 17.66 -2.30
N THR A 25 -2.53 16.87 -1.25
CA THR A 25 -1.51 17.01 -0.21
C THR A 25 -0.10 16.86 -0.81
N ILE A 26 0.11 15.87 -1.67
CA ILE A 26 1.40 15.67 -2.34
C ILE A 26 1.73 16.85 -3.24
N ASN A 27 0.81 17.30 -4.09
CA ASN A 27 1.02 18.40 -5.02
C ASN A 27 1.35 19.73 -4.30
N ASN A 28 0.69 19.97 -3.16
CA ASN A 28 0.93 21.17 -2.35
C ASN A 28 2.28 21.11 -1.62
N SER A 29 2.65 19.92 -1.16
CA SER A 29 3.89 19.75 -0.37
C SER A 29 5.13 19.56 -1.24
N ILE A 30 4.96 19.01 -2.43
CA ILE A 30 6.06 18.67 -3.34
C ILE A 30 5.70 19.14 -4.77
N PRO A 31 5.89 20.43 -5.06
CA PRO A 31 5.64 20.95 -6.40
C PRO A 31 6.44 20.18 -7.46
N ASN A 32 5.79 19.88 -8.59
CA ASN A 32 6.36 19.10 -9.70
C ASN A 32 6.69 17.63 -9.37
N ALA A 33 6.04 17.02 -8.37
CA ALA A 33 6.12 15.59 -8.18
C ALA A 33 5.52 14.85 -9.38
N LEU A 34 6.22 13.82 -9.85
CA LEU A 34 5.71 12.91 -10.86
C LEU A 34 5.05 11.74 -10.14
N ILE A 35 3.72 11.74 -10.12
CA ILE A 35 2.94 10.75 -9.36
C ILE A 35 2.49 9.63 -10.31
N THR A 36 2.88 8.41 -9.98
CA THR A 36 2.38 7.19 -10.62
C THR A 36 1.49 6.43 -9.64
N ILE A 37 0.25 6.14 -10.02
CA ILE A 37 -0.73 5.44 -9.20
C ILE A 37 -0.92 4.04 -9.75
N VAL A 38 -0.66 3.04 -8.93
CA VAL A 38 -0.91 1.63 -9.25
C VAL A 38 -2.27 1.23 -8.71
N LEU A 39 -3.15 0.90 -9.64
CA LEU A 39 -4.47 0.36 -9.37
C LEU A 39 -4.46 -1.14 -9.64
N GLU A 40 -5.22 -1.90 -8.87
CA GLU A 40 -5.26 -3.35 -8.94
C GLU A 40 -6.63 -3.83 -9.41
N ASN A 41 -6.68 -4.50 -10.56
CA ASN A 41 -7.90 -5.13 -11.10
C ASN A 41 -9.09 -4.17 -11.25
N ILE A 42 -8.85 -2.93 -11.60
CA ILE A 42 -9.89 -1.90 -11.79
C ILE A 42 -10.44 -1.96 -13.21
N LYS A 43 -11.75 -1.76 -13.34
CA LYS A 43 -12.42 -1.64 -14.65
C LYS A 43 -11.95 -0.37 -15.35
N GLU A 44 -11.75 -0.43 -16.66
CA GLU A 44 -11.17 0.66 -17.46
C GLU A 44 -11.98 1.96 -17.33
N GLY A 45 -13.30 1.91 -17.40
CA GLY A 45 -14.16 3.09 -17.22
C GLY A 45 -14.01 3.79 -15.87
N THR A 46 -13.66 3.07 -14.79
CA THR A 46 -13.36 3.68 -13.49
C THR A 46 -12.05 4.45 -13.53
N ILE A 47 -11.06 3.95 -14.27
CA ILE A 47 -9.75 4.62 -14.42
C ILE A 47 -9.93 5.94 -15.17
N GLU A 48 -10.74 5.95 -16.21
CA GLU A 48 -11.04 7.17 -16.99
C GLU A 48 -11.68 8.24 -16.13
N GLN A 49 -12.64 7.90 -15.26
CA GLN A 49 -13.26 8.84 -14.33
C GLN A 49 -12.22 9.45 -13.36
N ILE A 50 -11.36 8.63 -12.77
CA ILE A 50 -10.31 9.09 -11.85
C ILE A 50 -9.29 9.98 -12.57
N ARG A 51 -8.98 9.71 -13.84
CA ARG A 51 -8.08 10.53 -14.66
C ARG A 51 -8.62 11.92 -14.93
N VAL A 52 -9.93 12.05 -15.10
CA VAL A 52 -10.57 13.36 -15.32
C VAL A 52 -10.28 14.31 -14.14
N ASP A 53 -10.33 13.78 -12.92
CA ASP A 53 -10.04 14.57 -11.72
C ASP A 53 -8.57 14.96 -11.58
N ASN A 54 -7.65 14.12 -12.12
CA ASN A 54 -6.20 14.28 -11.94
C ASN A 54 -5.43 13.95 -13.23
N PRO A 55 -5.58 14.75 -14.31
CA PRO A 55 -5.05 14.41 -15.64
C PRO A 55 -3.52 14.36 -15.72
N ASN A 56 -2.82 15.03 -14.80
CA ASN A 56 -1.35 15.10 -14.79
C ASN A 56 -0.70 13.86 -14.18
N ASN A 57 -1.47 12.95 -13.59
CA ASN A 57 -0.94 11.76 -12.97
C ASN A 57 -0.93 10.56 -13.93
N THR A 58 0.03 9.67 -13.74
CA THR A 58 0.09 8.41 -14.48
C THR A 58 -0.68 7.33 -13.71
N TYR A 59 -1.67 6.73 -14.34
CA TYR A 59 -2.45 5.63 -13.78
C TYR A 59 -2.10 4.32 -14.49
N ILE A 60 -1.77 3.31 -13.70
CA ILE A 60 -1.38 1.99 -14.19
C ILE A 60 -2.30 0.96 -13.55
N ASN A 61 -3.04 0.24 -14.39
CA ASN A 61 -3.82 -0.89 -13.94
C ASN A 61 -2.98 -2.16 -14.05
N ILE A 62 -2.63 -2.72 -12.93
CA ILE A 62 -1.91 -3.99 -12.89
C ILE A 62 -2.92 -5.08 -12.56
N ASN A 63 -3.09 -6.01 -13.48
CA ASN A 63 -3.76 -7.24 -13.15
C ASN A 63 -2.84 -8.05 -12.23
N THR A 64 -3.04 -7.89 -10.93
CA THR A 64 -2.28 -8.61 -9.89
C THR A 64 -2.79 -10.04 -9.73
N ASP A 65 -3.17 -10.73 -10.79
CA ASP A 65 -3.42 -12.17 -10.78
C ASP A 65 -2.16 -12.99 -10.39
N ILE A 66 -1.38 -12.43 -9.48
CA ILE A 66 -0.62 -13.21 -8.54
C ILE A 66 -1.69 -13.85 -7.66
N GLY A 67 -2.26 -14.94 -8.12
CA GLY A 67 -3.37 -15.54 -7.36
C GLY A 67 -3.01 -15.57 -5.87
N TYR A 68 -3.95 -15.34 -4.99
CA TYR A 68 -3.80 -15.31 -3.52
C TYR A 68 -2.81 -16.35 -2.97
N ARG A 69 -2.71 -17.53 -3.62
CA ARG A 69 -1.75 -18.58 -3.27
C ARG A 69 -0.30 -18.20 -3.54
N LYS A 70 -0.01 -17.55 -4.67
CA LYS A 70 1.37 -17.18 -5.06
C LYS A 70 1.88 -16.03 -4.19
N SER A 71 1.05 -14.99 -3.97
CA SER A 71 1.39 -13.88 -3.06
C SER A 71 1.71 -14.40 -1.66
N ARG A 72 0.97 -15.39 -1.17
CA ARG A 72 1.22 -16.04 0.10
C ARG A 72 2.58 -16.75 0.15
N ILE A 73 2.89 -17.55 -0.87
CA ILE A 73 4.18 -18.27 -0.94
C ILE A 73 5.34 -17.28 -0.95
N PHE A 74 5.31 -16.25 -1.79
CA PHE A 74 6.37 -15.24 -1.86
C PHE A 74 6.46 -14.40 -0.58
N SER A 75 5.35 -14.16 0.10
CA SER A 75 5.35 -13.45 1.39
C SER A 75 5.93 -14.27 2.52
N ILE A 76 5.77 -15.59 2.52
CA ILE A 76 6.33 -16.49 3.52
C ILE A 76 7.82 -16.73 3.26
N CYS A 77 8.16 -17.04 2.02
CA CYS A 77 9.52 -17.45 1.62
C CYS A 77 10.26 -16.27 0.97
N SER A 78 10.95 -15.47 1.76
CA SER A 78 11.69 -14.29 1.27
C SER A 78 12.73 -14.64 0.20
N ASN A 79 13.33 -15.83 0.27
CA ASN A 79 14.29 -16.32 -0.72
C ASN A 79 13.68 -16.54 -2.12
N LEU A 80 12.36 -16.69 -2.21
CA LEU A 80 11.64 -16.82 -3.47
C LEU A 80 11.24 -15.48 -4.09
N MET A 81 11.61 -14.34 -3.48
CA MET A 81 11.26 -13.02 -4.02
C MET A 81 11.84 -12.82 -5.43
N ILE A 82 13.06 -13.27 -5.67
CA ILE A 82 13.70 -13.24 -7.01
C ILE A 82 12.87 -14.04 -8.02
N VAL A 83 12.39 -15.22 -7.64
CA VAL A 83 11.58 -16.08 -8.50
C VAL A 83 10.24 -15.41 -8.87
N SER A 84 9.73 -14.53 -8.01
CA SER A 84 8.50 -13.80 -8.29
C SER A 84 8.62 -12.90 -9.54
N PHE A 85 9.83 -12.46 -9.91
CA PHE A 85 10.08 -11.65 -11.11
C PHE A 85 9.91 -12.43 -12.43
N LEU A 86 9.82 -13.74 -12.39
CA LEU A 86 9.43 -14.54 -13.55
C LEU A 86 7.96 -14.29 -13.96
N ILE A 87 7.14 -13.82 -13.04
CA ILE A 87 5.76 -13.42 -13.31
C ILE A 87 5.77 -12.02 -13.90
N ARG A 88 5.21 -11.85 -15.09
CA ARG A 88 5.23 -10.58 -15.84
C ARG A 88 4.69 -9.40 -15.03
N SER A 89 3.54 -9.55 -14.38
CA SER A 89 2.94 -8.48 -13.55
C SER A 89 3.83 -8.05 -12.40
N ASN A 90 4.50 -8.99 -11.73
CA ASN A 90 5.45 -8.70 -10.65
C ASN A 90 6.67 -7.95 -11.15
N ARG A 91 7.18 -8.33 -12.33
CA ARG A 91 8.32 -7.65 -12.94
C ARG A 91 7.96 -6.23 -13.33
N VAL A 92 6.76 -6.00 -13.89
CA VAL A 92 6.26 -4.67 -14.21
C VAL A 92 6.16 -3.82 -12.94
N LEU A 93 5.51 -4.33 -11.89
CA LEU A 93 5.40 -3.64 -10.61
C LEU A 93 6.79 -3.34 -10.01
N ALA A 94 7.71 -4.31 -10.03
CA ALA A 94 9.05 -4.13 -9.52
C ALA A 94 9.83 -3.03 -10.27
N ASN A 95 9.61 -2.87 -11.57
CA ASN A 95 10.22 -1.79 -12.35
C ASN A 95 9.71 -0.42 -11.90
N TYR A 96 8.39 -0.25 -11.73
CA TYR A 96 7.82 1.00 -11.21
C TYR A 96 8.34 1.32 -9.79
N ILE A 97 8.44 0.31 -8.92
CA ILE A 97 9.03 0.47 -7.59
C ILE A 97 10.49 0.92 -7.71
N LYS A 98 11.31 0.29 -8.56
CA LYS A 98 12.71 0.65 -8.76
C LYS A 98 12.91 2.07 -9.30
N GLU A 99 12.06 2.52 -10.20
CA GLU A 99 12.14 3.83 -10.84
C GLU A 99 11.62 4.96 -9.95
N SER A 100 10.88 4.66 -8.89
CA SER A 100 10.41 5.65 -7.93
C SER A 100 11.48 6.07 -6.94
N ASP A 101 11.42 7.31 -6.48
CA ASP A 101 12.26 7.80 -5.38
C ASP A 101 11.68 7.39 -4.04
N ILE A 102 10.35 7.35 -3.93
CA ILE A 102 9.61 6.99 -2.73
C ILE A 102 8.31 6.23 -3.09
N VAL A 103 7.92 5.33 -2.21
CA VAL A 103 6.68 4.57 -2.31
C VAL A 103 5.74 4.99 -1.19
N ILE A 104 4.52 5.38 -1.53
CA ILE A 104 3.47 5.70 -0.56
C ILE A 104 2.39 4.64 -0.66
N CYS A 105 2.17 3.94 0.44
CA CYS A 105 0.99 3.09 0.62
C CYS A 105 -0.19 4.00 0.96
N ALA A 106 -1.10 4.17 0.01
CA ALA A 106 -2.21 5.11 0.09
C ALA A 106 -3.18 4.82 1.26
N PRO A 107 -3.96 5.79 1.72
CA PRO A 107 -4.94 5.61 2.79
C PRO A 107 -5.90 4.46 2.49
N GLY A 108 -6.40 3.80 3.51
CA GLY A 108 -7.34 2.70 3.32
C GLY A 108 -7.56 1.84 4.56
N GLY A 109 -8.22 0.73 4.36
CA GLY A 109 -8.61 -0.18 5.43
C GLY A 109 -7.49 -1.04 6.02
N ILE A 110 -7.89 -1.96 6.87
CA ILE A 110 -7.05 -2.85 7.69
C ILE A 110 -6.45 -4.04 6.90
N CYS A 111 -5.75 -3.77 5.80
CA CYS A 111 -5.18 -4.81 4.94
C CYS A 111 -4.13 -5.67 5.66
N LEU A 112 -3.35 -5.06 6.56
CA LEU A 112 -2.40 -5.77 7.40
C LEU A 112 -3.01 -6.04 8.78
N GLY A 113 -3.55 -7.23 8.93
CA GLY A 113 -4.13 -7.74 10.17
C GLY A 113 -5.61 -8.11 10.06
N GLY A 114 -6.50 -7.18 9.75
CA GLY A 114 -7.94 -7.43 9.68
C GLY A 114 -8.35 -8.33 8.54
N PHE A 115 -7.85 -8.09 7.32
CA PHE A 115 -8.23 -8.84 6.13
C PHE A 115 -7.23 -9.90 5.70
N TYR A 116 -6.10 -10.06 6.36
CA TYR A 116 -5.04 -10.99 5.94
C TYR A 116 -4.71 -10.88 4.44
N ASN A 117 -4.56 -9.65 3.93
CA ASN A 117 -4.34 -9.42 2.51
C ASN A 117 -2.90 -9.77 2.10
N TRP A 118 -2.71 -10.98 1.55
CA TRP A 118 -1.40 -11.48 1.14
C TRP A 118 -0.80 -10.71 -0.02
N SER A 119 -1.61 -10.16 -0.93
CA SER A 119 -1.11 -9.34 -2.05
C SER A 119 -0.52 -8.04 -1.52
N HIS A 120 -1.23 -7.37 -0.61
CA HIS A 120 -0.74 -6.17 0.05
C HIS A 120 0.57 -6.43 0.82
N LEU A 121 0.61 -7.52 1.62
CA LEU A 121 1.82 -7.91 2.34
C LEU A 121 2.99 -8.21 1.39
N TYR A 122 2.73 -8.89 0.27
CA TYR A 122 3.73 -9.17 -0.75
C TYR A 122 4.30 -7.89 -1.34
N ILE A 123 3.46 -6.94 -1.72
CA ILE A 123 3.88 -5.66 -2.32
C ILE A 123 4.76 -4.87 -1.34
N MET A 124 4.37 -4.78 -0.08
CA MET A 124 5.17 -4.12 0.95
C MET A 124 6.54 -4.79 1.15
N LYS A 125 6.58 -6.14 1.15
CA LYS A 125 7.84 -6.89 1.20
C LYS A 125 8.68 -6.69 -0.05
N LEU A 126 8.07 -6.56 -1.21
CA LEU A 126 8.77 -6.27 -2.46
C LEU A 126 9.44 -4.89 -2.42
N CYS A 127 8.78 -3.87 -1.89
CA CYS A 127 9.37 -2.55 -1.70
C CYS A 127 10.58 -2.62 -0.78
N ASN A 128 10.47 -3.29 0.37
CA ASN A 128 11.60 -3.51 1.29
C ASN A 128 12.74 -4.28 0.62
N TYR A 129 12.44 -5.33 -0.16
CA TYR A 129 13.43 -6.11 -0.89
C TYR A 129 14.21 -5.27 -1.92
N LEU A 130 13.53 -4.30 -2.53
CA LEU A 130 14.10 -3.36 -3.49
C LEU A 130 14.74 -2.11 -2.82
N ALA A 131 14.81 -2.10 -1.48
CA ALA A 131 15.39 -1.03 -0.67
C ALA A 131 14.80 0.35 -1.00
N LYS A 132 13.48 0.42 -1.21
CA LYS A 132 12.78 1.69 -1.47
C LYS A 132 12.18 2.25 -0.20
N PRO A 133 12.32 3.57 0.04
CA PRO A 133 11.65 4.22 1.16
C PRO A 133 10.13 4.06 1.07
N ILE A 134 9.51 3.66 2.17
CA ILE A 134 8.07 3.38 2.25
C ILE A 134 7.41 4.28 3.28
N ILE A 135 6.40 5.00 2.83
CA ILE A 135 5.44 5.69 3.68
C ILE A 135 4.14 4.88 3.74
N TYR A 136 3.74 4.45 4.92
CA TYR A 136 2.45 3.83 5.17
C TYR A 136 1.50 4.91 5.70
N TYR A 137 0.71 5.52 4.80
CA TYR A 137 0.06 6.80 5.04
C TYR A 137 -1.39 6.67 5.50
N SER A 138 -1.71 7.25 6.66
CA SER A 138 -3.07 7.41 7.20
C SER A 138 -3.92 6.13 7.11
N ARG A 139 -3.37 5.01 7.57
CA ARG A 139 -4.03 3.70 7.51
C ARG A 139 -4.38 3.17 8.89
N SER A 140 -5.28 2.19 8.87
CA SER A 140 -5.53 1.34 10.02
C SER A 140 -4.68 0.07 9.93
N ILE A 141 -4.29 -0.50 11.08
CA ILE A 141 -3.60 -1.78 11.20
C ILE A 141 -4.34 -2.72 12.15
N GLY A 142 -4.06 -4.02 12.05
CA GLY A 142 -4.67 -5.04 12.92
C GLY A 142 -6.16 -5.29 12.64
N PRO A 143 -6.88 -5.94 13.56
CA PRO A 143 -6.30 -6.66 14.71
C PRO A 143 -5.47 -7.88 14.26
N PHE A 144 -4.38 -8.16 14.96
CA PHE A 144 -3.58 -9.37 14.72
C PHE A 144 -4.10 -10.51 15.61
N ASN A 145 -5.26 -11.05 15.26
CA ASN A 145 -5.92 -12.14 15.99
C ASN A 145 -5.98 -13.42 15.14
N PRO A 146 -4.85 -14.13 14.95
CA PRO A 146 -4.78 -15.28 14.06
C PRO A 146 -5.51 -16.49 14.66
N GLN A 147 -6.40 -17.11 13.87
CA GLN A 147 -7.16 -18.29 14.20
C GLN A 147 -6.53 -19.61 13.73
N ASN A 148 -5.52 -19.52 12.84
CA ASN A 148 -4.83 -20.69 12.30
C ASN A 148 -3.35 -20.38 12.02
N ILE A 149 -2.57 -21.41 11.69
CA ILE A 149 -1.13 -21.30 11.49
C ILE A 149 -0.75 -20.35 10.34
N LEU A 150 -1.53 -20.31 9.26
CA LEU A 150 -1.26 -19.42 8.13
C LEU A 150 -1.47 -17.95 8.51
N GLN A 151 -2.51 -17.66 9.31
CA GLN A 151 -2.76 -16.33 9.84
C GLN A 151 -1.68 -15.93 10.84
N LYS A 152 -1.15 -16.86 11.65
CA LYS A 152 0.02 -16.60 12.51
C LYS A 152 1.24 -16.17 11.70
N PHE A 153 1.52 -16.88 10.59
CA PHE A 153 2.60 -16.47 9.67
C PHE A 153 2.35 -15.11 9.06
N PHE A 154 1.12 -14.84 8.61
CA PHE A 154 0.76 -13.53 8.08
C PHE A 154 1.02 -12.43 9.12
N CYS A 155 0.49 -12.56 10.32
CA CYS A 155 0.64 -11.58 11.39
C CYS A 155 2.11 -11.30 11.70
N SER A 156 2.92 -12.35 11.85
CA SER A 156 4.36 -12.21 12.08
C SER A 156 5.06 -11.42 10.97
N LYS A 157 4.77 -11.74 9.69
CA LYS A 157 5.37 -11.03 8.55
C LYS A 157 4.84 -9.61 8.40
N ALA A 158 3.56 -9.39 8.65
CA ALA A 158 2.95 -8.06 8.62
C ALA A 158 3.54 -7.13 9.70
N GLN A 159 3.71 -7.62 10.91
CA GLN A 159 4.37 -6.88 11.99
C GLN A 159 5.82 -6.53 11.62
N THR A 160 6.57 -7.47 11.05
CA THR A 160 7.94 -7.21 10.57
C THR A 160 7.94 -6.11 9.48
N VAL A 161 7.01 -6.15 8.55
CA VAL A 161 6.90 -5.12 7.49
C VAL A 161 6.59 -3.76 8.11
N LEU A 162 5.63 -3.68 9.03
CA LEU A 162 5.26 -2.41 9.68
C LEU A 162 6.39 -1.81 10.52
N LYS A 163 7.26 -2.64 11.11
CA LYS A 163 8.46 -2.18 11.81
C LYS A 163 9.55 -1.63 10.87
N ASN A 164 9.51 -2.02 9.61
CA ASN A 164 10.52 -1.68 8.61
C ASN A 164 10.06 -0.64 7.58
N VAL A 165 8.88 -0.02 7.76
CA VAL A 165 8.50 1.14 6.96
C VAL A 165 9.25 2.37 7.50
N ASP A 166 9.65 3.25 6.60
CA ASP A 166 10.39 4.46 6.98
C ASP A 166 9.51 5.48 7.69
N PHE A 167 8.22 5.46 7.37
CA PHE A 167 7.24 6.34 7.98
C PHE A 167 5.87 5.66 8.08
N LEU A 168 5.33 5.57 9.29
CA LEU A 168 4.01 5.03 9.57
C LEU A 168 3.12 6.12 10.17
N SER A 169 1.98 6.40 9.54
CA SER A 169 0.96 7.23 10.15
C SER A 169 -0.36 6.48 10.32
N LEU A 170 -0.91 6.54 11.52
CA LEU A 170 -2.13 5.83 11.91
C LEU A 170 -3.26 6.81 12.20
N ARG A 171 -4.47 6.48 11.76
CA ARG A 171 -5.64 7.35 11.80
C ARG A 171 -6.65 7.02 12.90
N ASP A 172 -6.53 5.91 13.59
CA ASP A 172 -7.49 5.48 14.61
C ASP A 172 -6.81 4.97 15.88
N ALA A 173 -7.50 5.17 17.01
CA ALA A 173 -6.98 4.82 18.34
C ALA A 173 -6.65 3.33 18.48
N LYS A 174 -7.48 2.44 17.93
CA LYS A 174 -7.25 0.98 18.03
C LYS A 174 -5.95 0.56 17.34
N SER A 175 -5.65 1.17 16.19
CA SER A 175 -4.39 0.94 15.48
C SER A 175 -3.20 1.50 16.26
N MET A 176 -3.35 2.64 16.91
CA MET A 176 -2.32 3.26 17.75
C MET A 176 -2.02 2.41 19.00
N ASP A 177 -3.06 1.99 19.73
CA ASP A 177 -2.92 1.10 20.91
C ASP A 177 -2.23 -0.21 20.53
N LEU A 178 -2.56 -0.74 19.37
CA LEU A 178 -1.93 -1.96 18.85
C LEU A 178 -0.47 -1.73 18.49
N ALA A 179 -0.14 -0.61 17.86
CA ALA A 179 1.23 -0.23 17.52
C ALA A 179 2.08 -0.07 18.78
N ASP A 180 1.55 0.57 19.82
CA ASP A 180 2.19 0.70 21.14
C ASP A 180 2.48 -0.68 21.74
N THR A 181 1.49 -1.58 21.74
CA THR A 181 1.64 -2.95 22.25
C THR A 181 2.72 -3.73 21.50
N LEU A 182 2.90 -3.48 20.21
CA LEU A 182 3.87 -4.16 19.35
C LEU A 182 5.22 -3.44 19.27
N SER A 183 5.36 -2.31 19.96
CA SER A 183 6.55 -1.45 19.90
C SER A 183 6.87 -1.04 18.44
N ILE A 184 5.86 -0.58 17.74
CA ILE A 184 5.96 -0.02 16.38
C ILE A 184 5.84 1.50 16.47
N SER A 185 6.86 2.22 16.02
CA SER A 185 6.84 3.69 15.97
C SER A 185 5.84 4.20 14.94
N TYR A 186 5.07 5.23 15.28
CA TYR A 186 4.09 5.83 14.38
C TYR A 186 3.89 7.32 14.67
N ILE A 187 3.24 8.01 13.74
CA ILE A 187 2.74 9.38 13.90
C ILE A 187 1.21 9.32 13.86
N LYS A 188 0.57 10.12 14.70
CA LYS A 188 -0.89 10.28 14.69
C LYS A 188 -1.32 11.06 13.46
N ALA A 189 -2.31 10.55 12.76
CA ALA A 189 -2.92 11.18 11.59
C ALA A 189 -4.44 11.19 11.73
N ILE A 190 -5.09 11.98 10.90
CA ILE A 190 -6.53 11.90 10.69
C ILE A 190 -6.81 11.08 9.44
N ASP A 191 -8.05 10.64 9.27
CA ASP A 191 -8.47 10.02 8.01
C ASP A 191 -8.39 11.08 6.91
N SER A 192 -7.62 10.78 5.85
CA SER A 192 -7.38 11.72 4.76
C SER A 192 -8.67 12.10 4.02
N ALA A 193 -9.72 11.28 4.09
CA ALA A 193 -11.03 11.62 3.51
C ALA A 193 -11.63 12.89 4.12
N PHE A 194 -11.30 13.22 5.37
CA PHE A 194 -11.75 14.49 6.00
C PHE A 194 -11.04 15.74 5.47
N LEU A 195 -9.98 15.57 4.70
CA LEU A 195 -9.25 16.67 4.07
C LEU A 195 -9.75 16.97 2.65
N ASP A 196 -10.75 16.24 2.17
CA ASP A 196 -11.35 16.44 0.84
C ASP A 196 -12.43 17.53 0.93
N VAL A 197 -12.03 18.78 0.73
CA VAL A 197 -12.86 20.00 0.71
C VAL A 197 -12.76 20.67 -0.63
#